data_98f7e9e8ce904dbd86b3fbb30785875e
#
_entry.id   98f7e9e8ce904dbd86b3fbb30785875e
#
_cell.length_a   1.000
_cell.length_b   1.000
_cell.length_c   1.000
_cell.angle_alpha   90.00
_cell.angle_beta   90.00
_cell.angle_gamma   90.00
#
_symmetry.space_group_name_H-M   'P 1'
#
loop_
_entity.id
_entity.type
_entity.pdbx_description
1 polymer ?
#
loop_
_entity_poly.entity_id
_entity_poly.type
_entity_poly.pdbx_seq_one_letter_code
_entity_poly.pdbx_strand_id
1 'polypeptide(L)'
;MDISGVSWVNGSLIEPGNGVILPNDHSVIVGDGVFETLQVFNGQPFALTRHLKRLKKSSEGLALTPPDEDRIKEAIDAVLKADSEAGVIRITWSSGLGTLGSARGNSPGTLIVSTQERKIWPTSESLHIVPWPRNERGALTGLKTTSYAENVLALETAHRHDCDEALFLNTIGVLCEGTGTNIFLVIDEELVTPPISSGCLAGITRELVLEIAEVTERDISPSELTNCEEAFITSSTRDLSPVSRFDDLAVPLVPGPVTEKVAQAFGRLKSSQPDP
;
A
#
# COMPACT_ATOMS: atom_id res chain seq x y z
N MET A 1 -4.65 11.69 19.64
CA MET A 1 -4.04 10.49 19.02
C MET A 1 -2.76 10.22 19.76
N ASP A 2 -2.68 9.10 20.45
CA ASP A 2 -1.39 8.65 20.97
C ASP A 2 -0.53 8.27 19.78
N ILE A 3 0.64 8.90 19.67
CA ILE A 3 1.67 8.52 18.69
C ILE A 3 2.36 7.30 19.32
N SER A 4 1.78 6.11 19.09
CA SER A 4 2.39 4.84 19.50
C SER A 4 3.42 4.42 18.45
N GLY A 5 4.42 3.66 18.89
CA GLY A 5 5.46 3.11 18.05
C GLY A 5 6.80 3.81 18.17
N VAL A 6 7.82 3.14 17.69
CA VAL A 6 9.23 3.55 17.72
C VAL A 6 9.69 3.87 16.31
N SER A 7 10.58 4.84 16.18
CA SER A 7 11.22 5.16 14.90
C SER A 7 12.73 5.02 15.01
N TRP A 8 13.33 4.57 13.90
CA TRP A 8 14.78 4.58 13.68
C TRP A 8 15.06 5.53 12.51
N VAL A 9 15.98 6.46 12.69
CA VAL A 9 16.32 7.45 11.67
C VAL A 9 17.83 7.53 11.53
N ASN A 10 18.34 7.19 10.36
CA ASN A 10 19.76 7.31 9.97
C ASN A 10 20.78 6.76 11.02
N GLY A 11 20.48 5.70 11.74
CA GLY A 11 21.38 5.06 12.70
C GLY A 11 20.98 5.23 14.17
N SER A 12 19.88 5.91 14.47
CA SER A 12 19.46 6.18 15.85
C SER A 12 17.97 5.84 16.07
N LEU A 13 17.68 5.15 17.18
CA LEU A 13 16.31 5.00 17.68
C LEU A 13 15.82 6.35 18.21
N ILE A 14 14.57 6.67 17.91
CA ILE A 14 13.92 7.92 18.27
C ILE A 14 12.67 7.60 19.07
N GLU A 15 12.59 8.13 20.27
CA GLU A 15 11.41 8.02 21.11
C GLU A 15 10.21 8.78 20.48
N PRO A 16 8.98 8.29 20.69
CA PRO A 16 7.76 8.96 20.21
C PRO A 16 7.72 10.44 20.61
N GLY A 17 7.39 11.32 19.65
CA GLY A 17 7.30 12.77 19.88
C GLY A 17 8.62 13.54 19.73
N ASN A 18 9.76 12.88 19.61
CA ASN A 18 11.04 13.55 19.35
C ASN A 18 11.25 13.73 17.84
N GLY A 19 11.17 14.97 17.35
CA GLY A 19 11.36 15.30 15.94
C GLY A 19 12.84 15.27 15.53
N VAL A 20 13.15 14.58 14.43
CA VAL A 20 14.53 14.50 13.87
C VAL A 20 14.59 14.72 12.36
N ILE A 21 13.45 14.92 11.73
CA ILE A 21 13.41 15.27 10.30
C ILE A 21 13.51 16.78 10.17
N LEU A 22 14.52 17.23 9.42
CA LEU A 22 14.74 18.65 9.23
C LEU A 22 13.72 19.24 8.23
N PRO A 23 13.32 20.52 8.40
CA PRO A 23 12.31 21.16 7.55
C PRO A 23 12.66 21.20 6.05
N ASN A 24 13.94 21.12 5.71
CA ASN A 24 14.44 21.09 4.34
C ASN A 24 14.75 19.69 3.81
N ASP A 25 14.25 18.62 4.48
CA ASP A 25 14.21 17.30 3.86
C ASP A 25 13.21 17.31 2.70
N HIS A 26 13.63 16.83 1.53
CA HIS A 26 12.81 16.86 0.32
C HIS A 26 11.53 16.02 0.43
N SER A 27 11.48 15.01 1.31
CA SER A 27 10.22 14.29 1.56
C SER A 27 9.17 15.22 2.19
N VAL A 28 9.59 16.20 2.99
CA VAL A 28 8.71 17.21 3.62
C VAL A 28 8.32 18.30 2.63
N ILE A 29 9.29 18.78 1.82
CA ILE A 29 9.07 19.93 0.94
C ILE A 29 8.27 19.57 -0.31
N VAL A 30 8.64 18.48 -1.00
CA VAL A 30 8.11 18.13 -2.34
C VAL A 30 7.70 16.66 -2.48
N GLY A 31 7.74 15.87 -1.40
CA GLY A 31 7.40 14.45 -1.46
C GLY A 31 8.41 13.61 -2.26
N ASP A 32 9.68 14.02 -2.30
CA ASP A 32 10.74 13.33 -3.05
C ASP A 32 11.32 12.17 -2.24
N GLY A 33 10.60 11.07 -2.26
CA GLY A 33 10.94 9.85 -1.55
C GLY A 33 10.05 8.68 -1.93
N VAL A 34 10.39 7.52 -1.42
CA VAL A 34 9.67 6.25 -1.62
C VAL A 34 9.42 5.59 -0.27
N PHE A 35 8.45 4.70 -0.22
CA PHE A 35 8.16 3.98 1.02
C PHE A 35 7.64 2.58 0.80
N GLU A 36 7.78 1.76 1.83
CA GLU A 36 7.10 0.48 1.98
C GLU A 36 6.34 0.43 3.30
N THR A 37 5.30 -0.40 3.32
CA THR A 37 4.54 -0.69 4.54
C THR A 37 4.33 -2.19 4.59
N LEU A 38 4.84 -2.81 5.65
CA LEU A 38 4.83 -4.25 5.86
C LEU A 38 4.02 -4.57 7.12
N GLN A 39 3.32 -5.69 7.10
CA GLN A 39 2.75 -6.24 8.32
C GLN A 39 3.84 -6.96 9.11
N VAL A 40 3.79 -6.85 10.42
CA VAL A 40 4.51 -7.73 11.35
C VAL A 40 3.59 -8.90 11.71
N PHE A 41 4.03 -10.10 11.40
CA PHE A 41 3.30 -11.33 11.69
C PHE A 41 4.20 -12.28 12.48
N ASN A 42 3.74 -12.71 13.66
CA ASN A 42 4.54 -13.53 14.59
C ASN A 42 5.92 -12.91 14.90
N GLY A 43 5.97 -11.58 15.09
CA GLY A 43 7.19 -10.86 15.42
C GLY A 43 8.18 -10.65 14.25
N GLN A 44 7.79 -11.00 13.02
CA GLN A 44 8.63 -10.85 11.83
C GLN A 44 7.91 -10.07 10.72
N PRO A 45 8.64 -9.27 9.91
CA PRO A 45 8.05 -8.60 8.76
C PRO A 45 7.66 -9.62 7.69
N PHE A 46 6.39 -9.61 7.27
CA PHE A 46 5.88 -10.51 6.24
C PHE A 46 6.29 -10.06 4.84
N ALA A 47 6.77 -11.00 4.01
CA ALA A 47 7.17 -10.81 2.62
C ALA A 47 8.26 -9.73 2.44
N LEU A 48 9.22 -9.67 3.37
CA LEU A 48 10.26 -8.63 3.41
C LEU A 48 11.04 -8.53 2.10
N THR A 49 11.48 -9.65 1.54
CA THR A 49 12.25 -9.68 0.29
C THR A 49 11.52 -9.01 -0.87
N ARG A 50 10.21 -9.27 -1.03
CA ARG A 50 9.39 -8.63 -2.08
C ARG A 50 9.25 -7.13 -1.85
N HIS A 51 9.05 -6.72 -0.61
CA HIS A 51 8.98 -5.30 -0.25
C HIS A 51 10.29 -4.57 -0.53
N LEU A 52 11.45 -5.13 -0.17
CA LEU A 52 12.76 -4.53 -0.45
C LEU A 52 13.03 -4.45 -1.97
N LYS A 53 12.66 -5.47 -2.72
CA LYS A 53 12.75 -5.45 -4.19
C LYS A 53 11.89 -4.32 -4.79
N ARG A 54 10.67 -4.10 -4.28
CA ARG A 54 9.80 -3.01 -4.76
C ARG A 54 10.30 -1.65 -4.29
N LEU A 55 10.83 -1.52 -3.07
CA LEU A 55 11.47 -0.30 -2.58
C LEU A 55 12.62 0.12 -3.50
N LYS A 56 13.50 -0.85 -3.86
CA LYS A 56 14.58 -0.63 -4.81
C LYS A 56 14.07 -0.16 -6.17
N LYS A 57 13.09 -0.87 -6.75
CA LYS A 57 12.45 -0.48 -8.02
C LYS A 57 11.87 0.93 -7.96
N SER A 58 11.18 1.28 -6.86
CA SER A 58 10.59 2.61 -6.69
C SER A 58 11.68 3.69 -6.54
N SER A 59 12.76 3.40 -5.82
CA SER A 59 13.92 4.31 -5.69
C SER A 59 14.55 4.59 -7.06
N GLU A 60 14.89 3.54 -7.82
CA GLU A 60 15.47 3.67 -9.15
C GLU A 60 14.55 4.43 -10.11
N GLY A 61 13.22 4.11 -10.08
CA GLY A 61 12.22 4.80 -10.89
C GLY A 61 12.07 6.29 -10.55
N LEU A 62 12.29 6.66 -9.29
CA LEU A 62 12.34 8.06 -8.84
C LEU A 62 13.75 8.68 -9.01
N ALA A 63 14.68 7.99 -9.68
CA ALA A 63 16.09 8.39 -9.84
C ALA A 63 16.80 8.68 -8.49
N LEU A 64 16.46 7.92 -7.46
CA LEU A 64 17.19 7.89 -6.19
C LEU A 64 18.13 6.68 -6.17
N THR A 65 19.32 6.84 -5.62
CA THR A 65 20.14 5.69 -5.25
C THR A 65 19.37 4.88 -4.20
N PRO A 66 19.12 3.58 -4.41
CA PRO A 66 18.44 2.77 -3.42
C PRO A 66 19.17 2.76 -2.08
N PRO A 67 18.45 2.72 -0.95
CA PRO A 67 19.08 2.56 0.35
C PRO A 67 19.77 1.20 0.47
N ASP A 68 20.79 1.13 1.31
CA ASP A 68 21.49 -0.10 1.62
C ASP A 68 20.55 -1.08 2.35
N GLU A 69 20.40 -2.31 1.83
CA GLU A 69 19.49 -3.32 2.39
C GLU A 69 19.90 -3.78 3.79
N ASP A 70 21.20 -3.86 4.10
CA ASP A 70 21.66 -4.29 5.41
C ASP A 70 21.35 -3.22 6.46
N ARG A 71 21.45 -1.92 6.10
CA ARG A 71 20.99 -0.83 6.96
C ARG A 71 19.48 -0.87 7.20
N ILE A 72 18.68 -1.24 6.19
CA ILE A 72 17.24 -1.39 6.39
C ILE A 72 16.95 -2.52 7.37
N LYS A 73 17.61 -3.69 7.22
CA LYS A 73 17.44 -4.84 8.10
C LYS A 73 17.88 -4.50 9.53
N GLU A 74 19.03 -3.83 9.70
CA GLU A 74 19.49 -3.31 11.00
C GLU A 74 18.42 -2.41 11.66
N ALA A 75 17.84 -1.49 10.90
CA ALA A 75 16.79 -0.58 11.38
C ALA A 75 15.52 -1.33 11.77
N ILE A 76 15.09 -2.33 10.97
CA ILE A 76 13.94 -3.19 11.27
C ILE A 76 14.16 -3.95 12.58
N ASP A 77 15.32 -4.59 12.74
CA ASP A 77 15.67 -5.34 13.95
C ASP A 77 15.68 -4.42 15.19
N ALA A 78 16.23 -3.20 15.03
CA ALA A 78 16.27 -2.23 16.11
C ALA A 78 14.88 -1.78 16.57
N VAL A 79 13.95 -1.45 15.63
CA VAL A 79 12.59 -1.02 15.99
C VAL A 79 11.76 -2.17 16.54
N LEU A 80 11.86 -3.39 16.00
CA LEU A 80 11.14 -4.55 16.51
C LEU A 80 11.63 -4.99 17.90
N LYS A 81 12.92 -4.81 18.20
CA LYS A 81 13.44 -5.05 19.55
C LYS A 81 12.95 -4.02 20.56
N ALA A 82 12.74 -2.78 20.12
CA ALA A 82 12.30 -1.68 21.00
C ALA A 82 10.77 -1.63 21.15
N ASP A 83 10.00 -2.19 20.21
CA ASP A 83 8.55 -2.20 20.19
C ASP A 83 8.02 -3.63 19.98
N SER A 84 7.68 -4.30 21.10
CA SER A 84 7.13 -5.66 21.08
C SER A 84 5.69 -5.76 20.55
N GLU A 85 4.97 -4.65 20.51
CA GLU A 85 3.57 -4.57 20.05
C GLU A 85 3.47 -4.13 18.58
N ALA A 86 4.61 -3.98 17.90
CA ALA A 86 4.66 -3.60 16.49
C ALA A 86 3.82 -4.56 15.62
N GLY A 87 2.78 -4.04 15.01
CA GLY A 87 1.94 -4.78 14.04
C GLY A 87 2.20 -4.39 12.59
N VAL A 88 2.82 -3.24 12.39
CA VAL A 88 3.15 -2.66 11.07
C VAL A 88 4.52 -2.00 11.13
N ILE A 89 5.30 -2.16 10.07
CA ILE A 89 6.55 -1.42 9.82
C ILE A 89 6.33 -0.54 8.59
N ARG A 90 6.76 0.72 8.67
CA ARG A 90 6.91 1.60 7.52
C ARG A 90 8.37 1.92 7.31
N ILE A 91 8.87 1.67 6.11
CA ILE A 91 10.21 2.06 5.65
C ILE A 91 10.02 3.26 4.73
N THR A 92 10.69 4.38 4.99
CA THR A 92 10.68 5.57 4.12
C THR A 92 12.11 5.92 3.76
N TRP A 93 12.34 6.16 2.49
CA TRP A 93 13.62 6.62 1.96
C TRP A 93 13.41 7.90 1.15
N SER A 94 14.05 8.99 1.54
CA SER A 94 13.99 10.27 0.84
C SER A 94 15.34 10.64 0.23
N SER A 95 15.31 11.61 -0.69
CA SER A 95 16.55 12.21 -1.23
C SER A 95 17.34 13.00 -0.17
N GLY A 96 16.79 13.16 1.04
CA GLY A 96 17.40 13.89 2.14
C GLY A 96 17.31 15.39 1.99
N LEU A 97 18.31 16.11 2.54
CA LEU A 97 18.32 17.56 2.57
C LEU A 97 18.53 18.15 1.17
N GLY A 98 17.72 19.12 0.82
CA GLY A 98 17.79 19.78 -0.47
C GLY A 98 17.44 21.26 -0.40
N THR A 99 17.22 21.86 -1.58
CA THR A 99 16.77 23.25 -1.72
C THR A 99 15.27 23.35 -1.40
N LEU A 100 14.74 24.58 -1.28
CA LEU A 100 13.30 24.80 -1.12
C LEU A 100 12.49 24.58 -2.40
N GLY A 101 13.13 24.24 -3.51
CA GLY A 101 12.51 23.92 -4.79
C GLY A 101 12.72 22.47 -5.19
N SER A 102 12.59 22.16 -6.48
CA SER A 102 12.68 20.80 -7.02
C SER A 102 14.12 20.27 -7.18
N ALA A 103 15.14 21.10 -6.97
CA ALA A 103 16.53 20.71 -7.12
C ALA A 103 17.00 19.94 -5.86
N ARG A 104 17.43 18.69 -6.04
CA ARG A 104 18.02 17.88 -4.98
C ARG A 104 19.37 18.47 -4.53
N GLY A 105 19.67 18.29 -3.24
CA GLY A 105 21.00 18.56 -2.69
C GLY A 105 21.96 17.37 -2.87
N ASN A 106 23.12 17.47 -2.26
CA ASN A 106 24.11 16.38 -2.19
C ASN A 106 24.01 15.58 -0.87
N SER A 107 22.80 15.45 -0.33
CA SER A 107 22.56 14.71 0.89
C SER A 107 22.66 13.18 0.64
N PRO A 108 23.14 12.40 1.62
CA PRO A 108 23.18 10.95 1.50
C PRO A 108 21.80 10.27 1.55
N GLY A 109 20.72 11.03 1.62
CA GLY A 109 19.37 10.54 1.82
C GLY A 109 18.99 10.39 3.29
N THR A 110 17.69 10.22 3.54
CA THR A 110 17.15 9.98 4.89
C THR A 110 16.40 8.65 4.91
N LEU A 111 16.90 7.70 5.70
CA LEU A 111 16.24 6.43 5.96
C LEU A 111 15.48 6.50 7.27
N ILE A 112 14.18 6.23 7.21
CA ILE A 112 13.29 6.18 8.36
C ILE A 112 12.63 4.79 8.38
N VAL A 113 12.68 4.11 9.52
CA VAL A 113 11.91 2.88 9.77
C VAL A 113 11.10 3.10 11.03
N SER A 114 9.78 3.01 10.91
CA SER A 114 8.86 3.26 12.02
C SER A 114 7.91 2.09 12.22
N THR A 115 7.54 1.84 13.48
CA THR A 115 6.52 0.86 13.85
C THR A 115 5.19 1.54 14.16
N GLN A 116 4.14 0.74 14.09
CA GLN A 116 2.80 1.10 14.53
C GLN A 116 2.06 -0.17 14.95
N GLU A 117 1.14 -0.07 15.90
CA GLU A 117 0.19 -1.13 16.20
C GLU A 117 -0.65 -1.50 14.97
N ARG A 118 -1.08 -2.76 14.90
CA ARG A 118 -1.95 -3.22 13.84
C ARG A 118 -3.33 -2.60 13.97
N LYS A 119 -3.79 -1.92 12.93
CA LYS A 119 -5.17 -1.44 12.85
C LYS A 119 -6.12 -2.65 12.74
N ILE A 120 -7.22 -2.60 13.50
CA ILE A 120 -8.35 -3.52 13.30
C ILE A 120 -9.20 -2.95 12.17
N TRP A 121 -9.33 -3.72 11.11
CA TRP A 121 -10.13 -3.35 9.94
C TRP A 121 -11.57 -3.85 10.12
N PRO A 122 -12.57 -3.20 9.51
CA PRO A 122 -13.95 -3.67 9.52
C PRO A 122 -14.06 -5.04 8.81
N THR A 123 -15.16 -5.75 9.05
CA THR A 123 -15.42 -7.06 8.42
C THR A 123 -15.68 -6.97 6.92
N SER A 124 -16.10 -5.82 6.44
CA SER A 124 -16.22 -5.45 5.04
C SER A 124 -16.05 -3.95 4.88
N GLU A 125 -15.66 -3.50 3.69
CA GLU A 125 -15.43 -2.09 3.38
C GLU A 125 -16.37 -1.62 2.26
N SER A 126 -16.69 -0.34 2.27
CA SER A 126 -17.44 0.35 1.23
C SER A 126 -16.52 1.24 0.40
N LEU A 127 -16.71 1.25 -0.93
CA LEU A 127 -15.84 1.97 -1.85
C LEU A 127 -16.59 3.11 -2.55
N HIS A 128 -15.96 4.28 -2.64
CA HIS A 128 -16.45 5.43 -3.43
C HIS A 128 -15.60 5.61 -4.68
N ILE A 129 -16.24 5.68 -5.86
CA ILE A 129 -15.53 5.96 -7.11
C ILE A 129 -15.29 7.46 -7.22
N VAL A 130 -14.02 7.88 -7.11
CA VAL A 130 -13.66 9.29 -7.18
C VAL A 130 -13.75 9.84 -8.61
N PRO A 131 -14.10 11.14 -8.79
CA PRO A 131 -14.41 11.71 -10.11
C PRO A 131 -13.16 12.03 -10.96
N TRP A 132 -11.96 11.97 -10.42
CA TRP A 132 -10.72 12.18 -11.16
C TRP A 132 -9.98 10.87 -11.42
N PRO A 133 -9.35 10.71 -12.59
CA PRO A 133 -8.69 9.46 -12.95
C PRO A 133 -7.29 9.34 -12.34
N ARG A 134 -6.86 8.10 -12.08
CA ARG A 134 -5.43 7.75 -11.93
C ARG A 134 -4.77 7.86 -13.31
N ASN A 135 -3.70 8.63 -13.42
CA ASN A 135 -2.97 8.75 -14.67
C ASN A 135 -2.00 7.57 -14.86
N GLU A 136 -2.40 6.57 -15.66
CA GLU A 136 -1.59 5.38 -15.98
C GLU A 136 -0.34 5.70 -16.81
N ARG A 137 -0.24 6.95 -17.33
CA ARG A 137 0.91 7.45 -18.11
C ARG A 137 1.76 8.44 -17.31
N GLY A 138 1.46 8.62 -16.02
CA GLY A 138 2.20 9.52 -15.15
C GLY A 138 3.63 9.02 -14.86
N ALA A 139 4.55 9.94 -14.65
CA ALA A 139 5.95 9.60 -14.35
C ALA A 139 6.12 8.80 -13.05
N LEU A 140 5.16 8.87 -12.14
CA LEU A 140 5.19 8.17 -10.86
C LEU A 140 4.34 6.89 -10.84
N THR A 141 3.70 6.55 -11.97
CA THR A 141 2.84 5.37 -12.08
C THR A 141 3.65 4.09 -11.83
N GLY A 142 3.11 3.22 -10.98
CA GLY A 142 3.77 1.98 -10.59
C GLY A 142 4.92 2.14 -9.59
N LEU A 143 5.19 3.37 -9.11
CA LEU A 143 6.16 3.65 -8.04
C LEU A 143 5.45 3.94 -6.71
N LYS A 144 6.00 3.43 -5.61
CA LYS A 144 5.46 3.69 -4.27
C LYS A 144 6.17 4.89 -3.64
N THR A 145 5.74 6.10 -4.03
CA THR A 145 6.39 7.36 -3.64
C THR A 145 5.72 8.03 -2.44
N THR A 146 6.41 8.95 -1.77
CA THR A 146 5.85 9.80 -0.70
C THR A 146 4.95 10.92 -1.22
N SER A 147 4.91 11.16 -2.54
CA SER A 147 3.97 12.09 -3.20
C SER A 147 2.55 11.52 -3.20
N TYR A 148 1.93 11.43 -2.02
CA TYR A 148 0.67 10.70 -1.77
C TYR A 148 -0.55 11.61 -1.59
N ALA A 149 -0.43 12.90 -1.92
CA ALA A 149 -1.50 13.88 -1.69
C ALA A 149 -2.80 13.54 -2.43
N GLU A 150 -2.71 13.01 -3.67
CA GLU A 150 -3.88 12.54 -4.44
C GLU A 150 -4.61 11.40 -3.72
N ASN A 151 -3.88 10.43 -3.16
CA ASN A 151 -4.45 9.31 -2.40
C ASN A 151 -5.12 9.78 -1.10
N VAL A 152 -4.51 10.75 -0.40
CA VAL A 152 -5.09 11.36 0.81
C VAL A 152 -6.39 12.09 0.47
N LEU A 153 -6.39 12.90 -0.60
CA LEU A 153 -7.60 13.60 -1.05
C LEU A 153 -8.71 12.63 -1.44
N ALA A 154 -8.35 11.54 -2.13
CA ALA A 154 -9.32 10.53 -2.55
C ALA A 154 -9.96 9.83 -1.34
N LEU A 155 -9.16 9.42 -0.35
CA LEU A 155 -9.66 8.80 0.87
C LEU A 155 -10.57 9.75 1.66
N GLU A 156 -10.18 11.01 1.82
CA GLU A 156 -11.03 12.04 2.44
C GLU A 156 -12.35 12.26 1.69
N THR A 157 -12.31 12.15 0.36
CA THR A 157 -13.53 12.23 -0.45
C THR A 157 -14.44 11.02 -0.23
N ALA A 158 -13.86 9.81 -0.18
CA ALA A 158 -14.63 8.60 0.15
C ALA A 158 -15.30 8.73 1.53
N HIS A 159 -14.57 9.19 2.54
CA HIS A 159 -15.12 9.40 3.89
C HIS A 159 -16.29 10.39 3.91
N ARG A 160 -16.26 11.46 3.09
CA ARG A 160 -17.39 12.40 2.95
C ARG A 160 -18.62 11.80 2.27
N HIS A 161 -18.46 10.66 1.59
CA HIS A 161 -19.53 9.88 0.98
C HIS A 161 -19.87 8.62 1.80
N ASP A 162 -19.50 8.61 3.09
CA ASP A 162 -19.73 7.49 4.01
C ASP A 162 -19.16 6.16 3.49
N CYS A 163 -18.00 6.22 2.81
CA CYS A 163 -17.26 5.07 2.31
C CYS A 163 -15.89 4.95 3.01
N ASP A 164 -15.41 3.71 3.16
CA ASP A 164 -14.18 3.39 3.89
C ASP A 164 -12.91 3.55 3.05
N GLU A 165 -13.04 3.43 1.71
CA GLU A 165 -11.92 3.48 0.77
C GLU A 165 -12.39 4.15 -0.54
N ALA A 166 -11.46 4.77 -1.28
CA ALA A 166 -11.73 5.29 -2.62
C ALA A 166 -11.30 4.30 -3.69
N LEU A 167 -11.99 4.31 -4.82
CA LEU A 167 -11.64 3.55 -6.02
C LEU A 167 -11.37 4.52 -7.17
N PHE A 168 -10.19 4.39 -7.79
CA PHE A 168 -9.83 5.15 -8.98
C PHE A 168 -10.19 4.40 -10.26
N LEU A 169 -10.68 5.13 -11.22
CA LEU A 169 -10.61 4.76 -12.63
C LEU A 169 -9.31 5.33 -13.22
N ASN A 170 -8.87 4.82 -14.37
CA ASN A 170 -7.75 5.44 -15.10
C ASN A 170 -8.25 6.41 -16.19
N THR A 171 -7.34 7.00 -16.99
CA THR A 171 -7.69 8.02 -17.99
C THR A 171 -8.54 7.50 -19.15
N ILE A 172 -8.60 6.18 -19.38
CA ILE A 172 -9.51 5.55 -20.36
C ILE A 172 -10.82 5.07 -19.73
N GLY A 173 -11.03 5.32 -18.42
CA GLY A 173 -12.29 5.07 -17.74
C GLY A 173 -12.49 3.63 -17.26
N VAL A 174 -11.44 2.79 -17.16
CA VAL A 174 -11.50 1.46 -16.57
C VAL A 174 -11.01 1.45 -15.12
N LEU A 175 -11.38 0.45 -14.32
CA LEU A 175 -10.98 0.31 -12.93
C LEU A 175 -9.45 0.23 -12.81
N CYS A 176 -8.91 0.85 -11.76
CA CYS A 176 -7.48 0.87 -11.49
C CYS A 176 -7.15 0.28 -10.11
N GLU A 177 -7.27 1.06 -9.06
CA GLU A 177 -6.90 0.67 -7.68
C GLU A 177 -7.56 1.58 -6.64
N GLY A 178 -7.49 1.20 -5.37
CA GLY A 178 -7.84 2.11 -4.27
C GLY A 178 -6.70 3.05 -3.87
N THR A 179 -6.85 3.77 -2.75
CA THR A 179 -5.82 4.72 -2.30
C THR A 179 -4.55 4.03 -1.80
N GLY A 180 -4.67 2.84 -1.26
CA GLY A 180 -3.55 2.01 -0.81
C GLY A 180 -3.81 0.53 -1.02
N THR A 181 -4.71 0.18 -1.93
CA THR A 181 -5.24 -1.18 -2.14
C THR A 181 -5.32 -1.52 -3.61
N ASN A 182 -5.21 -2.80 -3.94
CA ASN A 182 -5.65 -3.34 -5.23
C ASN A 182 -7.03 -3.96 -5.07
N ILE A 183 -7.77 -4.07 -6.18
CA ILE A 183 -9.13 -4.59 -6.19
C ILE A 183 -9.24 -5.88 -6.98
N PHE A 184 -10.07 -6.80 -6.49
CA PHE A 184 -10.47 -8.04 -7.12
C PHE A 184 -11.99 -8.14 -7.10
N LEU A 185 -12.56 -8.68 -8.18
CA LEU A 185 -13.99 -8.84 -8.36
C LEU A 185 -14.30 -10.25 -8.87
N VAL A 186 -15.45 -10.79 -8.49
CA VAL A 186 -16.00 -11.97 -9.12
C VAL A 186 -17.12 -11.51 -10.03
N ILE A 187 -16.97 -11.75 -11.33
CA ILE A 187 -17.90 -11.36 -12.40
C ILE A 187 -18.08 -12.58 -13.30
N ASP A 188 -19.33 -13.01 -13.50
CA ASP A 188 -19.67 -14.19 -14.29
C ASP A 188 -18.86 -15.44 -13.83
N GLU A 189 -18.80 -15.66 -12.48
CA GLU A 189 -18.07 -16.75 -11.81
C GLU A 189 -16.52 -16.67 -11.98
N GLU A 190 -15.97 -15.66 -12.65
CA GLU A 190 -14.53 -15.46 -12.86
C GLU A 190 -13.95 -14.45 -11.85
N LEU A 191 -12.85 -14.80 -11.20
CA LEU A 191 -12.09 -13.88 -10.36
C LEU A 191 -11.17 -13.02 -11.24
N VAL A 192 -11.45 -11.71 -11.27
CA VAL A 192 -10.74 -10.75 -12.14
C VAL A 192 -10.10 -9.62 -11.34
N THR A 193 -9.05 -9.03 -11.89
CA THR A 193 -8.38 -7.84 -11.32
C THR A 193 -7.86 -6.94 -12.43
N PRO A 194 -7.81 -5.60 -12.23
CA PRO A 194 -7.17 -4.70 -13.19
C PRO A 194 -5.70 -5.09 -13.45
N PRO A 195 -5.24 -5.07 -14.71
CA PRO A 195 -3.84 -5.35 -15.05
C PRO A 195 -2.93 -4.19 -14.62
N ILE A 196 -1.62 -4.42 -14.53
CA ILE A 196 -0.66 -3.35 -14.19
C ILE A 196 -0.70 -2.20 -15.20
N SER A 197 -1.06 -2.46 -16.45
CA SER A 197 -1.27 -1.44 -17.48
C SER A 197 -2.41 -0.46 -17.18
N SER A 198 -3.34 -0.81 -16.27
CA SER A 198 -4.36 0.14 -15.78
C SER A 198 -3.77 1.32 -14.99
N GLY A 199 -2.51 1.22 -14.57
CA GLY A 199 -1.82 2.21 -13.74
C GLY A 199 -1.75 1.84 -12.25
N CYS A 200 -2.31 0.71 -11.86
CA CYS A 200 -2.27 0.27 -10.48
C CYS A 200 -0.85 -0.11 -10.03
N LEU A 201 -0.59 0.05 -8.73
CA LEU A 201 0.64 -0.43 -8.14
C LEU A 201 0.67 -1.97 -8.16
N ALA A 202 1.83 -2.56 -8.49
CA ALA A 202 2.10 -3.99 -8.30
C ALA A 202 2.14 -4.29 -6.78
N GLY A 203 0.96 -4.53 -6.19
CA GLY A 203 0.80 -4.79 -4.76
C GLY A 203 1.39 -6.14 -4.38
N ILE A 204 2.12 -6.23 -3.25
CA ILE A 204 2.70 -7.50 -2.79
C ILE A 204 1.59 -8.50 -2.44
N THR A 205 0.55 -8.08 -1.75
CA THR A 205 -0.61 -8.96 -1.46
C THR A 205 -1.32 -9.35 -2.76
N ARG A 206 -1.46 -8.43 -3.73
CA ARG A 206 -2.01 -8.73 -5.06
C ARG A 206 -1.18 -9.82 -5.76
N GLU A 207 0.15 -9.68 -5.78
CA GLU A 207 1.07 -10.65 -6.39
C GLU A 207 0.89 -12.03 -5.75
N LEU A 208 0.83 -12.11 -4.43
CA LEU A 208 0.61 -13.36 -3.70
C LEU A 208 -0.77 -13.96 -3.99
N VAL A 209 -1.82 -13.15 -4.16
CA VAL A 209 -3.15 -13.66 -4.56
C VAL A 209 -3.10 -14.26 -5.97
N LEU A 210 -2.41 -13.63 -6.92
CA LEU A 210 -2.22 -14.17 -8.28
C LEU A 210 -1.46 -15.52 -8.29
N GLU A 211 -0.60 -15.77 -7.30
CA GLU A 211 0.14 -17.03 -7.17
C GLU A 211 -0.69 -18.16 -6.53
N ILE A 212 -1.67 -17.84 -5.68
CA ILE A 212 -2.43 -18.84 -4.91
C ILE A 212 -3.85 -19.08 -5.42
N ALA A 213 -4.32 -18.28 -6.39
CA ALA A 213 -5.65 -18.38 -6.97
C ALA A 213 -5.59 -18.24 -8.49
N GLU A 214 -6.58 -18.81 -9.17
CA GLU A 214 -6.78 -18.56 -10.60
C GLU A 214 -7.46 -17.20 -10.75
N VAL A 215 -6.76 -16.25 -11.38
CA VAL A 215 -7.20 -14.85 -11.53
C VAL A 215 -6.92 -14.39 -12.95
N THR A 216 -7.90 -13.76 -13.58
CA THR A 216 -7.72 -13.11 -14.87
C THR A 216 -7.39 -11.63 -14.69
N GLU A 217 -6.26 -11.20 -15.24
CA GLU A 217 -5.89 -9.79 -15.32
C GLU A 217 -6.48 -9.20 -16.61
N ARG A 218 -7.44 -8.28 -16.48
CA ARG A 218 -8.08 -7.61 -17.63
C ARG A 218 -8.59 -6.22 -17.26
N ASP A 219 -8.79 -5.39 -18.27
CA ASP A 219 -9.52 -4.14 -18.09
C ASP A 219 -10.96 -4.43 -17.65
N ILE A 220 -11.46 -3.65 -16.71
CA ILE A 220 -12.78 -3.79 -16.11
C ILE A 220 -13.50 -2.45 -16.23
N SER A 221 -14.62 -2.43 -16.95
CA SER A 221 -15.46 -1.23 -17.06
C SER A 221 -16.25 -1.01 -15.76
N PRO A 222 -16.48 0.24 -15.31
CA PRO A 222 -17.36 0.52 -14.19
C PRO A 222 -18.77 -0.06 -14.36
N SER A 223 -19.26 -0.21 -15.59
CA SER A 223 -20.57 -0.83 -15.88
C SER A 223 -20.63 -2.30 -15.49
N GLU A 224 -19.50 -3.01 -15.44
CA GLU A 224 -19.45 -4.41 -15.03
C GLU A 224 -19.64 -4.60 -13.51
N LEU A 225 -19.54 -3.52 -12.72
CA LEU A 225 -19.83 -3.56 -11.28
C LEU A 225 -21.27 -3.99 -11.00
N THR A 226 -22.20 -3.76 -11.93
CA THR A 226 -23.61 -4.23 -11.82
C THR A 226 -23.74 -5.75 -11.86
N ASN A 227 -22.74 -6.44 -12.43
CA ASN A 227 -22.67 -7.91 -12.51
C ASN A 227 -21.69 -8.50 -11.48
N CYS A 228 -21.13 -7.66 -10.59
CA CYS A 228 -20.19 -8.11 -9.58
C CYS A 228 -20.92 -8.90 -8.50
N GLU A 229 -20.53 -10.16 -8.32
CA GLU A 229 -21.10 -11.08 -7.33
C GLU A 229 -20.40 -10.96 -5.97
N GLU A 230 -19.06 -10.86 -6.01
CA GLU A 230 -18.19 -10.68 -4.85
C GLU A 230 -17.09 -9.65 -5.20
N ALA A 231 -16.60 -8.94 -4.21
CA ALA A 231 -15.42 -8.11 -4.35
C ALA A 231 -14.59 -8.09 -3.07
N PHE A 232 -13.29 -7.92 -3.22
CA PHE A 232 -12.37 -7.67 -2.11
C PHE A 232 -11.23 -6.76 -2.53
N ILE A 233 -10.68 -6.03 -1.58
CA ILE A 233 -9.48 -5.23 -1.75
C ILE A 233 -8.32 -5.86 -0.98
N THR A 234 -7.09 -5.59 -1.43
CA THR A 234 -5.88 -6.16 -0.85
C THR A 234 -4.86 -5.08 -0.50
N SER A 235 -4.22 -5.23 0.64
CA SER A 235 -3.03 -4.46 1.01
C SER A 235 -2.19 -5.22 2.04
N SER A 236 -0.94 -4.82 2.23
CA SER A 236 -0.05 -5.46 3.21
C SER A 236 -0.54 -5.35 4.66
N THR A 237 -1.41 -4.38 4.99
CA THR A 237 -1.92 -4.20 6.35
C THR A 237 -3.33 -4.77 6.56
N ARG A 238 -4.10 -4.95 5.47
CA ARG A 238 -5.46 -5.52 5.49
C ARG A 238 -5.47 -7.02 5.22
N ASP A 239 -4.43 -7.54 4.55
CA ASP A 239 -4.47 -8.83 3.86
C ASP A 239 -5.56 -8.78 2.75
N LEU A 240 -6.71 -9.42 2.94
CA LEU A 240 -7.89 -9.31 2.08
C LEU A 240 -9.05 -8.73 2.90
N SER A 241 -9.69 -7.69 2.40
CA SER A 241 -10.91 -7.11 2.98
C SER A 241 -12.06 -7.23 1.99
N PRO A 242 -13.17 -7.91 2.33
CA PRO A 242 -14.36 -7.97 1.50
C PRO A 242 -14.95 -6.58 1.26
N VAL A 243 -15.55 -6.35 0.09
CA VAL A 243 -16.24 -5.11 -0.27
C VAL A 243 -17.74 -5.33 -0.21
N SER A 244 -18.45 -4.43 0.48
CA SER A 244 -19.90 -4.52 0.66
C SER A 244 -20.71 -3.70 -0.36
N ARG A 245 -20.11 -2.63 -0.90
CA ARG A 245 -20.77 -1.76 -1.90
C ARG A 245 -19.78 -0.89 -2.65
N PHE A 246 -20.16 -0.46 -3.84
CA PHE A 246 -19.53 0.59 -4.63
C PHE A 246 -20.53 1.75 -4.73
N ASP A 247 -20.26 2.87 -4.09
CA ASP A 247 -21.25 3.95 -3.89
C ASP A 247 -22.58 3.39 -3.36
N ASP A 248 -23.69 3.53 -4.11
CA ASP A 248 -25.00 3.00 -3.77
C ASP A 248 -25.22 1.56 -4.26
N LEU A 249 -24.30 0.97 -5.02
CA LEU A 249 -24.41 -0.35 -5.60
C LEU A 249 -23.92 -1.41 -4.60
N ALA A 250 -24.81 -2.18 -4.02
CA ALA A 250 -24.47 -3.26 -3.10
C ALA A 250 -23.82 -4.45 -3.81
N VAL A 251 -22.82 -5.07 -3.18
CA VAL A 251 -22.24 -6.35 -3.59
C VAL A 251 -23.08 -7.47 -2.98
N PRO A 252 -23.58 -8.44 -3.77
CA PRO A 252 -24.53 -9.45 -3.28
C PRO A 252 -23.99 -10.41 -2.21
N LEU A 253 -22.71 -10.83 -2.32
CA LEU A 253 -22.10 -11.82 -1.44
C LEU A 253 -20.90 -11.22 -0.70
N VAL A 254 -20.99 -11.08 0.64
CA VAL A 254 -19.98 -10.37 1.48
C VAL A 254 -19.71 -11.12 2.80
N PRO A 255 -18.57 -11.80 2.98
CA PRO A 255 -17.76 -12.33 1.88
C PRO A 255 -18.51 -13.43 1.14
N GLY A 256 -18.22 -13.57 -0.15
CA GLY A 256 -18.70 -14.70 -0.90
C GLY A 256 -17.71 -15.87 -0.89
N PRO A 257 -18.09 -17.05 -1.44
CA PRO A 257 -17.31 -18.26 -1.36
C PRO A 257 -15.94 -18.18 -2.03
N VAL A 258 -15.79 -17.41 -3.11
CA VAL A 258 -14.49 -17.18 -3.78
C VAL A 258 -13.58 -16.37 -2.87
N THR A 259 -14.08 -15.26 -2.33
CA THR A 259 -13.35 -14.39 -1.39
C THR A 259 -12.89 -15.20 -0.16
N GLU A 260 -13.76 -16.01 0.44
CA GLU A 260 -13.40 -16.85 1.58
C GLU A 260 -12.32 -17.88 1.24
N LYS A 261 -12.43 -18.54 0.09
CA LYS A 261 -11.44 -19.52 -0.38
C LYS A 261 -10.06 -18.89 -0.55
N VAL A 262 -9.99 -17.70 -1.17
CA VAL A 262 -8.73 -16.95 -1.37
C VAL A 262 -8.17 -16.49 -0.04
N ALA A 263 -9.00 -15.94 0.86
CA ALA A 263 -8.58 -15.50 2.19
C ALA A 263 -8.01 -16.65 3.03
N GLN A 264 -8.64 -17.84 3.00
CA GLN A 264 -8.12 -19.03 3.67
C GLN A 264 -6.78 -19.51 3.07
N ALA A 265 -6.64 -19.48 1.74
CA ALA A 265 -5.40 -19.85 1.06
C ALA A 265 -4.27 -18.87 1.42
N PHE A 266 -4.56 -17.56 1.43
CA PHE A 266 -3.62 -16.53 1.84
C PHE A 266 -3.20 -16.68 3.32
N GLY A 267 -4.15 -16.96 4.21
CA GLY A 267 -3.86 -17.21 5.63
C GLY A 267 -2.95 -18.42 5.84
N ARG A 268 -3.14 -19.51 5.07
CA ARG A 268 -2.25 -20.69 5.10
C ARG A 268 -0.84 -20.33 4.59
N LEU A 269 -0.73 -19.64 3.47
CA LEU A 269 0.56 -19.16 2.94
C LEU A 269 1.30 -18.35 3.99
N LYS A 270 0.66 -17.34 4.55
CA LYS A 270 1.24 -16.43 5.54
C LYS A 270 1.70 -17.15 6.81
N SER A 271 0.96 -18.16 7.24
CA SER A 271 1.32 -18.96 8.43
C SER A 271 2.47 -19.93 8.18
N SER A 272 2.66 -20.39 6.95
CA SER A 272 3.68 -21.38 6.58
C SER A 272 4.98 -20.75 6.06
N GLN A 273 4.91 -19.54 5.49
CA GLN A 273 6.04 -18.86 4.85
C GLN A 273 6.05 -17.38 5.25
N PRO A 274 6.94 -16.95 6.14
CA PRO A 274 7.00 -15.54 6.55
C PRO A 274 7.54 -14.64 5.44
N ASP A 275 8.32 -15.17 4.51
CA ASP A 275 8.89 -14.42 3.36
C ASP A 275 8.71 -15.24 2.06
N PRO A 276 7.45 -15.34 1.58
CA PRO A 276 7.08 -16.13 0.39
C PRO A 276 7.61 -15.50 -0.90
#